data_5454098f250e433f0774382670c30481
#
_entry.id   5454098f250e433f0774382670c30481
#
_cell.length_a   1.000
_cell.length_b   1.000
_cell.length_c   1.000
_cell.angle_alpha   90.00
_cell.angle_beta   90.00
_cell.angle_gamma   90.00
#
_symmetry.space_group_name_H-M   'P 1'
#
loop_
_entity.id
_entity.type
_entity.pdbx_description
1 polymer ?
#
loop_
_entity_poly.entity_id
_entity_poly.type
_entity_poly.pdbx_seq_one_letter_code
_entity_poly.pdbx_strand_id
1 'polypeptide(L)'
;FAVDHPALCKGKAQSNLYAGDFSASNLSVLEEKMQNFKGENGELLNICPDTILIPNNGALKQKVFAAIGADKDPATANNAFNFQFGRWNVIVWNYLNEHVRGTPWVLLDSNYLKDNMAAVFQNRVDMEVTSSIDRDTNANRWDGYARFTAGFVDWRYACIGGISSGTALS
;
A
#
# COMPACT_ATOMS: atom_id res chain seq x y z
N PHE A 1 -6.01 4.46 5.32
CA PHE A 1 -5.07 4.62 6.45
C PHE A 1 -5.70 5.49 7.52
N ALA A 2 -5.50 5.17 8.79
CA ALA A 2 -6.06 5.93 9.90
C ALA A 2 -5.09 5.98 11.08
N VAL A 3 -5.23 7.04 11.89
CA VAL A 3 -4.47 7.21 13.14
C VAL A 3 -4.91 6.20 14.18
N ASP A 4 -6.20 5.85 14.13
CA ASP A 4 -6.82 4.98 15.11
C ASP A 4 -7.77 3.99 14.42
N HIS A 5 -7.41 2.72 14.49
CA HIS A 5 -8.25 1.60 14.12
C HIS A 5 -8.71 0.93 15.41
N PRO A 6 -9.95 1.15 15.87
CA PRO A 6 -10.45 0.53 17.08
C PRO A 6 -10.56 -0.99 16.90
N ALA A 7 -10.17 -1.74 17.91
CA ALA A 7 -10.42 -3.17 17.94
C ALA A 7 -11.88 -3.45 18.37
N LEU A 8 -12.52 -4.43 17.72
CA LEU A 8 -13.91 -4.76 17.99
C LEU A 8 -14.10 -5.56 19.29
N CYS A 9 -13.04 -6.26 19.75
CA CYS A 9 -13.11 -7.13 20.92
C CYS A 9 -12.18 -6.66 22.04
N LYS A 10 -11.13 -7.42 22.30
CA LYS A 10 -10.21 -7.19 23.43
C LYS A 10 -8.91 -6.48 23.05
N GLY A 11 -8.70 -6.23 21.76
CA GLY A 11 -7.52 -5.56 21.25
C GLY A 11 -7.49 -4.07 21.64
N LYS A 12 -6.30 -3.48 21.58
CA LYS A 12 -6.12 -2.02 21.68
C LYS A 12 -6.20 -1.42 20.29
N ALA A 13 -6.64 -0.16 20.23
CA ALA A 13 -6.60 0.61 19.01
C ALA A 13 -5.17 0.68 18.43
N GLN A 14 -5.05 0.57 17.11
CA GLN A 14 -3.79 0.53 16.39
C GLN A 14 -3.81 1.53 15.24
N SER A 15 -2.64 1.97 14.80
CA SER A 15 -2.49 2.95 13.73
C SER A 15 -1.61 2.39 12.62
N ASN A 16 -2.03 2.55 11.37
CA ASN A 16 -1.22 2.26 10.19
C ASN A 16 -0.67 3.53 9.50
N LEU A 17 -0.58 4.63 10.25
CA LEU A 17 0.08 5.87 9.85
C LEU A 17 1.43 6.04 10.55
N TYR A 18 2.39 6.62 9.83
CA TYR A 18 3.70 7.01 10.35
C TYR A 18 4.11 8.37 9.78
N ALA A 19 4.47 9.30 10.63
CA ALA A 19 4.79 10.67 10.21
C ALA A 19 6.21 10.86 9.64
N GLY A 20 7.10 9.86 9.80
CA GLY A 20 8.48 9.97 9.39
C GLY A 20 8.68 9.86 7.87
N ASP A 21 9.52 10.74 7.33
CA ASP A 21 9.99 10.63 5.95
C ASP A 21 10.78 9.34 5.72
N PHE A 22 10.91 8.94 4.45
CA PHE A 22 11.67 7.74 4.11
C PHE A 22 13.16 7.88 4.47
N SER A 23 13.64 6.93 5.26
CA SER A 23 15.06 6.68 5.57
C SER A 23 15.24 5.20 5.89
N ALA A 24 16.46 4.69 5.84
CA ALA A 24 16.75 3.28 6.19
C ALA A 24 16.34 2.94 7.62
N SER A 25 16.54 3.87 8.57
CA SER A 25 16.12 3.70 9.96
C SER A 25 14.58 3.72 10.10
N ASN A 26 13.89 4.64 9.43
CA ASN A 26 12.44 4.73 9.47
C ASN A 26 11.77 3.53 8.77
N LEU A 27 12.42 2.96 7.75
CA LEU A 27 11.98 1.71 7.12
C LEU A 27 11.94 0.58 8.15
N SER A 28 13.01 0.41 8.94
CA SER A 28 13.06 -0.61 9.98
C SER A 28 12.02 -0.37 11.09
N VAL A 29 11.80 0.88 11.49
CA VAL A 29 10.77 1.23 12.49
C VAL A 29 9.38 0.89 11.99
N LEU A 30 9.08 1.18 10.72
CA LEU A 30 7.76 0.89 10.16
C LEU A 30 7.55 -0.61 9.92
N GLU A 31 8.60 -1.33 9.53
CA GLU A 31 8.62 -2.79 9.43
C GLU A 31 8.29 -3.41 10.80
N GLU A 32 9.00 -3.02 11.86
CA GLU A 32 8.75 -3.49 13.22
C GLU A 32 7.32 -3.19 13.69
N LYS A 33 6.82 -2.00 13.37
CA LYS A 33 5.45 -1.60 13.69
C LYS A 33 4.43 -2.54 13.03
N MET A 34 4.61 -2.87 11.75
CA MET A 34 3.71 -3.80 11.03
C MET A 34 3.79 -5.22 11.59
N GLN A 35 4.98 -5.70 11.91
CA GLN A 35 5.18 -7.03 12.50
C GLN A 35 4.51 -7.17 13.87
N ASN A 36 4.33 -6.06 14.59
CA ASN A 36 3.67 -6.01 15.88
C ASN A 36 2.15 -5.76 15.81
N PHE A 37 1.55 -5.75 14.62
CA PHE A 37 0.10 -5.64 14.50
C PHE A 37 -0.61 -6.85 15.11
N LYS A 38 -1.70 -6.54 15.80
CA LYS A 38 -2.50 -7.50 16.52
C LYS A 38 -3.87 -7.65 15.92
N GLY A 39 -4.41 -8.85 16.03
CA GLY A 39 -5.78 -9.15 15.67
C GLY A 39 -6.80 -8.59 16.68
N GLU A 40 -8.06 -8.86 16.44
CA GLU A 40 -9.18 -8.34 17.23
C GLU A 40 -9.18 -8.82 18.69
N ASN A 41 -8.62 -9.99 18.96
CA ASN A 41 -8.50 -10.54 20.31
C ASN A 41 -7.16 -10.22 21.00
N GLY A 42 -6.27 -9.48 20.31
CA GLY A 42 -4.96 -9.11 20.81
C GLY A 42 -3.83 -10.08 20.50
N GLU A 43 -4.10 -11.12 19.69
CA GLU A 43 -3.11 -12.06 19.15
C GLU A 43 -2.18 -11.38 18.14
N LEU A 44 -0.94 -11.85 18.06
CA LEU A 44 0.03 -11.37 17.07
C LEU A 44 -0.27 -12.02 15.71
N LEU A 45 -0.32 -11.23 14.65
CA LEU A 45 -0.69 -11.71 13.30
C LEU A 45 0.49 -12.13 12.44
N ASN A 46 1.73 -11.91 12.88
CA ASN A 46 2.95 -12.25 12.15
C ASN A 46 2.98 -11.68 10.71
N ILE A 47 2.65 -10.42 10.57
CA ILE A 47 2.69 -9.71 9.28
C ILE A 47 4.13 -9.47 8.89
N CYS A 48 4.50 -9.83 7.66
CA CYS A 48 5.86 -9.71 7.14
C CYS A 48 5.85 -8.85 5.87
N PRO A 49 6.03 -7.54 5.96
CA PRO A 49 6.04 -6.67 4.79
C PRO A 49 7.18 -7.03 3.84
N ASP A 50 6.86 -7.10 2.55
CA ASP A 50 7.77 -7.51 1.48
C ASP A 50 7.85 -6.48 0.33
N THR A 51 6.92 -5.54 0.29
CA THR A 51 6.79 -4.61 -0.83
C THR A 51 6.77 -3.15 -0.36
N ILE A 52 7.55 -2.31 -1.05
CA ILE A 52 7.55 -0.85 -0.86
C ILE A 52 6.86 -0.21 -2.05
N LEU A 53 5.76 0.49 -1.80
CA LEU A 53 5.05 1.26 -2.81
C LEU A 53 5.38 2.74 -2.67
N ILE A 54 5.86 3.37 -3.73
CA ILE A 54 6.27 4.77 -3.75
C ILE A 54 5.66 5.52 -4.93
N PRO A 55 5.43 6.84 -4.78
CA PRO A 55 5.02 7.69 -5.88
C PRO A 55 6.18 7.91 -6.86
N ASN A 56 5.86 8.47 -8.02
CA ASN A 56 6.85 8.84 -9.02
C ASN A 56 7.59 10.13 -8.61
N ASN A 57 8.49 10.03 -7.64
CA ASN A 57 9.33 11.13 -7.17
C ASN A 57 10.81 10.72 -7.26
N GLY A 58 11.61 11.46 -8.04
CA GLY A 58 13.01 11.13 -8.30
C GLY A 58 13.87 11.11 -7.04
N ALA A 59 13.69 12.09 -6.14
CA ALA A 59 14.46 12.17 -4.90
C ALA A 59 14.10 11.01 -3.94
N LEU A 60 12.81 10.64 -3.86
CA LEU A 60 12.38 9.51 -3.04
C LEU A 60 12.90 8.18 -3.61
N LYS A 61 12.83 8.00 -4.94
CA LYS A 61 13.40 6.81 -5.60
C LYS A 61 14.88 6.64 -5.28
N GLN A 62 15.68 7.71 -5.39
CA GLN A 62 17.11 7.64 -5.05
C GLN A 62 17.32 7.22 -3.60
N LYS A 63 16.57 7.78 -2.65
CA LYS A 63 16.66 7.39 -1.23
C LYS A 63 16.29 5.92 -1.01
N VAL A 64 15.22 5.44 -1.65
CA VAL A 64 14.75 4.06 -1.52
C VAL A 64 15.80 3.10 -2.08
N PHE A 65 16.25 3.31 -3.32
CA PHE A 65 17.23 2.43 -3.93
C PHE A 65 18.61 2.52 -3.27
N ALA A 66 19.00 3.66 -2.71
CA ALA A 66 20.21 3.76 -1.90
C ALA A 66 20.11 2.93 -0.61
N ALA A 67 18.94 2.91 0.03
CA ALA A 67 18.73 2.16 1.27
C ALA A 67 18.69 0.63 1.08
N ILE A 68 18.13 0.15 -0.02
CA ILE A 68 17.87 -1.29 -0.24
C ILE A 68 18.76 -1.92 -1.31
N GLY A 69 19.41 -1.13 -2.16
CA GLY A 69 20.14 -1.59 -3.34
C GLY A 69 21.62 -1.90 -3.08
N ALA A 70 22.16 -1.55 -1.93
CA ALA A 70 23.55 -1.78 -1.59
C ALA A 70 23.70 -2.90 -0.56
N ASP A 71 24.61 -3.84 -0.84
CA ASP A 71 24.98 -4.91 0.08
C ASP A 71 25.61 -4.37 1.38
N LYS A 72 26.31 -3.25 1.26
CA LYS A 72 26.95 -2.57 2.38
C LYS A 72 26.24 -1.25 2.65
N ASP A 73 26.12 -0.90 3.93
CA ASP A 73 25.50 0.36 4.33
C ASP A 73 26.35 1.55 3.86
N PRO A 74 25.84 2.37 2.92
CA PRO A 74 26.60 3.50 2.40
C PRO A 74 26.78 4.63 3.42
N ALA A 75 26.03 4.63 4.51
CA ALA A 75 26.09 5.65 5.56
C ALA A 75 27.18 5.37 6.60
N THR A 76 27.79 4.19 6.61
CA THR A 76 28.81 3.83 7.60
C THR A 76 30.19 3.70 6.98
N ALA A 77 31.19 4.31 7.63
CA ALA A 77 32.59 4.23 7.22
C ALA A 77 33.20 2.79 7.30
N ASN A 78 32.54 1.90 8.06
CA ASN A 78 33.02 0.54 8.33
C ASN A 78 32.42 -0.52 7.40
N ASN A 79 31.72 -0.15 6.31
CA ASN A 79 31.06 -1.10 5.41
C ASN A 79 30.19 -2.14 6.16
N ALA A 80 29.40 -1.70 7.12
CA ALA A 80 28.50 -2.57 7.86
C ALA A 80 27.50 -3.26 6.91
N PHE A 81 27.12 -4.48 7.26
CA PHE A 81 26.16 -5.24 6.47
C PHE A 81 24.79 -4.55 6.46
N ASN A 82 24.22 -4.38 5.27
CA ASN A 82 22.88 -3.84 5.10
C ASN A 82 21.86 -4.97 5.10
N PHE A 83 21.17 -5.20 6.21
CA PHE A 83 20.17 -6.26 6.33
C PHE A 83 18.89 -6.02 5.51
N GLN A 84 18.70 -4.82 4.96
CA GLN A 84 17.59 -4.50 4.08
C GLN A 84 17.86 -4.88 2.61
N PHE A 85 19.10 -5.22 2.28
CA PHE A 85 19.48 -5.56 0.91
C PHE A 85 18.73 -6.79 0.38
N GLY A 86 18.12 -6.65 -0.81
CA GLY A 86 17.48 -7.75 -1.52
C GLY A 86 16.18 -8.29 -0.92
N ARG A 87 15.64 -7.66 0.13
CA ARG A 87 14.42 -8.11 0.80
C ARG A 87 13.14 -7.51 0.23
N TRP A 88 13.24 -6.41 -0.47
CA TRP A 88 12.10 -5.57 -0.83
C TRP A 88 11.80 -5.60 -2.32
N ASN A 89 10.52 -5.74 -2.65
CA ASN A 89 10.00 -5.46 -3.98
C ASN A 89 9.54 -3.99 -4.03
N VAL A 90 10.05 -3.21 -4.99
CA VAL A 90 9.69 -1.78 -5.13
C VAL A 90 8.73 -1.58 -6.27
N ILE A 91 7.57 -1.00 -5.97
CA ILE A 91 6.55 -0.63 -6.95
C ILE A 91 6.43 0.88 -7.00
N VAL A 92 6.61 1.45 -8.19
CA VAL A 92 6.38 2.88 -8.43
C VAL A 92 4.97 3.08 -8.98
N TRP A 93 4.12 3.77 -8.22
CA TRP A 93 2.74 4.01 -8.60
C TRP A 93 2.47 5.51 -8.73
N ASN A 94 2.26 5.97 -9.97
CA ASN A 94 2.14 7.39 -10.30
C ASN A 94 0.93 8.07 -9.63
N TYR A 95 -0.19 7.36 -9.52
CA TYR A 95 -1.43 7.90 -8.95
C TYR A 95 -1.37 8.17 -7.44
N LEU A 96 -0.35 7.65 -6.75
CA LEU A 96 -0.23 7.89 -5.32
C LEU A 96 -0.06 9.38 -4.97
N ASN A 97 0.54 10.17 -5.87
CA ASN A 97 0.68 11.62 -5.71
C ASN A 97 -0.65 12.39 -5.82
N GLU A 98 -1.64 11.83 -6.52
CA GLU A 98 -2.94 12.48 -6.69
C GLU A 98 -3.81 12.34 -5.44
N HIS A 99 -3.64 11.24 -4.72
CA HIS A 99 -4.49 10.90 -3.59
C HIS A 99 -3.87 11.22 -2.23
N VAL A 100 -2.55 11.40 -2.16
CA VAL A 100 -1.85 11.64 -0.90
C VAL A 100 -0.85 12.77 -1.06
N ARG A 101 -1.00 13.82 -0.23
CA ARG A 101 -0.07 14.96 -0.22
C ARG A 101 1.20 14.62 0.57
N GLY A 102 2.32 15.19 0.17
CA GLY A 102 3.62 15.01 0.83
C GLY A 102 4.53 14.05 0.08
N THR A 103 5.32 13.29 0.80
CA THR A 103 6.21 12.25 0.27
C THR A 103 5.80 10.88 0.81
N PRO A 104 4.60 10.39 0.44
CA PRO A 104 4.10 9.14 0.97
C PRO A 104 4.95 7.96 0.50
N TRP A 105 5.13 7.00 1.37
CA TRP A 105 5.71 5.71 1.07
C TRP A 105 4.95 4.64 1.85
N VAL A 106 4.64 3.53 1.22
CA VAL A 106 3.76 2.51 1.79
C VAL A 106 4.51 1.20 1.87
N LEU A 107 4.44 0.53 3.02
CA LEU A 107 4.82 -0.86 3.16
C LEU A 107 3.60 -1.75 3.01
N LEU A 108 3.75 -2.82 2.27
CA LEU A 108 2.72 -3.81 2.00
C LEU A 108 3.23 -5.20 2.33
N ASP A 109 2.36 -6.03 2.86
CA ASP A 109 2.52 -7.48 2.93
C ASP A 109 1.66 -8.12 1.83
N SER A 110 2.31 -8.59 0.77
CA SER A 110 1.63 -9.17 -0.38
C SER A 110 1.00 -10.54 -0.10
N ASN A 111 1.57 -11.30 0.84
CA ASN A 111 1.07 -12.60 1.24
C ASN A 111 -0.17 -12.44 2.12
N TYR A 112 -0.10 -11.58 3.13
CA TYR A 112 -1.24 -11.28 4.00
C TYR A 112 -2.43 -10.75 3.19
N LEU A 113 -2.17 -9.87 2.21
CA LEU A 113 -3.20 -9.32 1.32
C LEU A 113 -3.94 -10.42 0.54
N LYS A 114 -3.22 -11.43 0.05
CA LYS A 114 -3.79 -12.54 -0.71
C LYS A 114 -4.52 -13.55 0.19
N ASP A 115 -3.87 -13.97 1.26
CA ASP A 115 -4.35 -15.03 2.13
C ASP A 115 -5.61 -14.61 2.89
N ASN A 116 -5.69 -13.36 3.30
CA ASN A 116 -6.83 -12.80 4.03
C ASN A 116 -7.82 -12.04 3.13
N MET A 117 -7.60 -12.02 1.81
CA MET A 117 -8.43 -11.25 0.88
C MET A 117 -8.63 -9.80 1.36
N ALA A 118 -7.54 -9.18 1.89
CA ALA A 118 -7.62 -7.87 2.53
C ALA A 118 -8.06 -6.75 1.58
N ALA A 119 -7.78 -6.90 0.30
CA ALA A 119 -8.31 -6.06 -0.77
C ALA A 119 -8.97 -6.95 -1.83
N VAL A 120 -10.25 -6.70 -2.11
CA VAL A 120 -11.05 -7.52 -3.04
C VAL A 120 -11.52 -6.67 -4.21
N PHE A 121 -11.29 -7.18 -5.39
CA PHE A 121 -11.95 -6.71 -6.62
C PHE A 121 -12.94 -7.77 -7.08
N GLN A 122 -14.22 -7.42 -7.06
CA GLN A 122 -15.29 -8.32 -7.46
C GLN A 122 -15.85 -7.89 -8.82
N ASN A 123 -15.70 -8.74 -9.81
CA ASN A 123 -16.36 -8.58 -11.09
C ASN A 123 -17.67 -9.40 -11.08
N ARG A 124 -18.81 -8.69 -11.15
CA ARG A 124 -20.13 -9.32 -11.14
C ARG A 124 -20.63 -9.61 -12.56
N VAL A 125 -20.34 -8.70 -13.48
CA VAL A 125 -20.69 -8.85 -14.90
C VAL A 125 -19.51 -8.36 -15.69
N ASP A 126 -18.94 -9.23 -16.51
CA ASP A 126 -17.88 -8.87 -17.45
C ASP A 126 -18.41 -7.87 -18.48
N MET A 127 -17.50 -7.11 -19.08
CA MET A 127 -17.88 -6.12 -20.08
C MET A 127 -18.48 -6.81 -21.30
N GLU A 128 -19.79 -6.60 -21.51
CA GLU A 128 -20.50 -7.05 -22.69
C GLU A 128 -20.74 -5.84 -23.59
N VAL A 129 -20.45 -6.00 -24.88
CA VAL A 129 -20.69 -4.98 -25.90
C VAL A 129 -21.74 -5.52 -26.88
N THR A 130 -22.87 -4.83 -26.95
CA THR A 130 -23.94 -5.17 -27.89
C THR A 130 -24.09 -4.08 -28.94
N SER A 131 -24.35 -4.49 -30.19
CA SER A 131 -24.68 -3.56 -31.27
C SER A 131 -26.16 -3.62 -31.61
N SER A 132 -26.76 -2.46 -31.78
CA SER A 132 -28.14 -2.31 -32.22
C SER A 132 -28.25 -1.22 -33.30
N ILE A 133 -29.30 -1.30 -34.11
CA ILE A 133 -29.62 -0.24 -35.10
C ILE A 133 -30.78 0.55 -34.53
N ASP A 134 -30.56 1.85 -34.37
CA ASP A 134 -31.63 2.77 -34.00
C ASP A 134 -32.59 2.90 -35.16
N ARG A 135 -33.87 2.58 -34.92
CA ARG A 135 -34.92 2.57 -35.96
C ARG A 135 -35.29 3.96 -36.48
N ASP A 136 -35.10 4.99 -35.64
CA ASP A 136 -35.53 6.36 -36.01
C ASP A 136 -34.48 7.07 -36.86
N THR A 137 -33.21 6.80 -36.57
CA THR A 137 -32.07 7.49 -37.24
C THR A 137 -31.29 6.58 -38.19
N ASN A 138 -31.56 5.26 -38.19
CA ASN A 138 -30.86 4.22 -38.94
C ASN A 138 -29.32 4.20 -38.62
N ALA A 139 -28.94 4.69 -37.45
CA ALA A 139 -27.60 4.74 -36.98
C ALA A 139 -27.22 3.47 -36.20
N ASN A 140 -25.96 3.03 -36.33
CA ASN A 140 -25.44 1.95 -35.50
C ASN A 140 -25.15 2.44 -34.08
N ARG A 141 -25.73 1.81 -33.10
CA ARG A 141 -25.51 2.06 -31.68
C ARG A 141 -24.75 0.92 -31.04
N TRP A 142 -23.74 1.25 -30.24
CA TRP A 142 -22.96 0.30 -29.46
C TRP A 142 -23.17 0.58 -27.99
N ASP A 143 -23.69 -0.39 -27.26
CA ASP A 143 -23.93 -0.30 -25.84
C ASP A 143 -22.98 -1.21 -25.09
N GLY A 144 -22.20 -0.65 -24.14
CA GLY A 144 -21.32 -1.39 -23.24
C GLY A 144 -21.91 -1.48 -21.85
N TYR A 145 -21.94 -2.68 -21.27
CA TYR A 145 -22.39 -2.92 -19.91
C TYR A 145 -21.37 -3.71 -19.11
N ALA A 146 -21.01 -3.21 -17.93
CA ALA A 146 -20.14 -3.89 -16.98
C ALA A 146 -20.57 -3.58 -15.54
N ARG A 147 -20.40 -4.53 -14.62
CA ARG A 147 -20.61 -4.31 -13.19
C ARG A 147 -19.46 -4.89 -12.39
N PHE A 148 -18.74 -4.03 -11.71
CA PHE A 148 -17.66 -4.41 -10.81
C PHE A 148 -17.68 -3.53 -9.55
N THR A 149 -17.04 -4.00 -8.51
CA THR A 149 -16.81 -3.26 -7.28
C THR A 149 -15.45 -3.62 -6.70
N ALA A 150 -14.86 -2.71 -5.95
CA ALA A 150 -13.65 -2.96 -5.20
C ALA A 150 -13.84 -2.51 -3.75
N GLY A 151 -13.19 -3.18 -2.83
CA GLY A 151 -13.28 -2.85 -1.41
C GLY A 151 -12.10 -3.39 -0.61
N PHE A 152 -11.92 -2.82 0.57
CA PHE A 152 -10.92 -3.27 1.54
C PHE A 152 -11.65 -3.93 2.71
N VAL A 153 -11.20 -5.13 3.06
CA VAL A 153 -11.77 -5.92 4.16
C VAL A 153 -10.92 -5.75 5.43
N ASP A 154 -9.60 -5.73 5.27
CA ASP A 154 -8.66 -5.54 6.37
C ASP A 154 -7.64 -4.45 6.00
N TRP A 155 -7.23 -3.66 6.96
CA TRP A 155 -6.27 -2.56 6.81
C TRP A 155 -4.82 -2.97 7.17
N ARG A 156 -4.64 -4.11 7.85
CA ARG A 156 -3.36 -4.52 8.47
C ARG A 156 -2.29 -4.90 7.46
N TYR A 157 -2.67 -5.18 6.22
CA TYR A 157 -1.73 -5.49 5.14
C TYR A 157 -0.87 -4.31 4.70
N ALA A 158 -1.22 -3.09 5.10
CA ALA A 158 -0.57 -1.87 4.63
C ALA A 158 -0.32 -0.85 5.73
N CYS A 159 0.85 -0.23 5.70
CA CYS A 159 1.20 0.91 6.56
C CYS A 159 1.83 2.01 5.72
N ILE A 160 1.45 3.27 5.96
CA ILE A 160 1.93 4.42 5.20
C ILE A 160 2.81 5.31 6.06
N GLY A 161 3.96 5.72 5.51
CA GLY A 161 4.88 6.69 6.07
C GLY A 161 4.89 8.01 5.31
N GLY A 162 5.50 9.04 5.89
CA GLY A 162 5.64 10.36 5.24
C GLY A 162 4.39 11.23 5.32
N ILE A 163 3.39 10.85 6.10
CA ILE A 163 2.16 11.62 6.34
C ILE A 163 1.85 11.75 7.81
N SER A 164 1.46 12.97 8.22
CA SER A 164 0.97 13.25 9.57
C SER A 164 -0.56 13.20 9.63
N SER A 165 -1.09 13.04 10.83
CA SER A 165 -2.53 12.96 11.14
C SER A 165 -3.32 14.26 10.85
N GLY A 166 -3.21 14.83 9.76
CA GLY A 166 -3.90 16.05 9.32
C GLY A 166 -3.83 16.23 7.82
N THR A 167 -3.13 15.34 7.16
CA THR A 167 -3.05 15.32 5.71
C THR A 167 -4.30 14.62 5.19
N ALA A 168 -5.29 15.39 4.75
CA ALA A 168 -6.49 14.86 4.16
C ALA A 168 -6.12 14.02 2.93
N LEU A 169 -6.62 12.81 2.88
CA LEU A 169 -6.76 12.05 1.65
C LEU A 169 -7.77 12.82 0.80
N SER A 170 -7.34 13.37 -0.32
CA SER A 170 -8.21 14.10 -1.24
C SER A 170 -9.03 13.14 -2.08
#